data_5134b0af2822c52b62302bd864112c17
#
_entry.id   5134b0af2822c52b62302bd864112c17
#
_cell.length_a   1.000
_cell.length_b   1.000
_cell.length_c   1.000
_cell.angle_alpha   90.00
_cell.angle_beta   90.00
_cell.angle_gamma   90.00
#
_symmetry.space_group_name_H-M   'P 1'
#
loop_
_entity.id
_entity.type
_entity.pdbx_description
1 polymer ?
#
loop_
_entity_poly.entity_id
_entity_poly.type
_entity_poly.pdbx_seq_one_letter_code
_entity_poly.pdbx_strand_id
1 'polypeptide(L)'
;MTLLHKYPAAAKAFIAIITLFCTMGCSNRHSPYTAIDGFAQGGTYHIVYQNPADADHSALPDSLAVWFRQIDKSLSGYDTTSLVSRINRGENPPLDSLFIECFKLSREVYEATAGAFDISGAPLFDIWGFGFREKVEITPQMIDSIRQFVGMDKLSISYDEASGAHHLCKADPRM
;
A
#
# COMPACT_ATOMS: atom_id res chain seq x y z
N MET A 1 16.93 -19.98 -53.15
CA MET A 1 16.14 -19.02 -53.94
C MET A 1 15.60 -19.65 -55.24
N THR A 2 15.09 -20.89 -55.24
CA THR A 2 14.83 -21.66 -56.47
C THR A 2 13.49 -22.44 -56.47
N LEU A 3 12.61 -22.26 -55.51
CA LEU A 3 11.34 -23.02 -55.47
C LEU A 3 10.14 -22.33 -56.16
N LEU A 4 10.21 -21.01 -56.32
CA LEU A 4 9.11 -20.26 -56.92
C LEU A 4 9.01 -20.34 -58.46
N HIS A 5 10.03 -20.85 -59.13
CA HIS A 5 10.09 -20.82 -60.57
C HIS A 5 9.22 -21.92 -61.26
N LYS A 6 8.77 -22.92 -60.50
CA LYS A 6 7.97 -24.04 -61.03
C LYS A 6 6.45 -23.78 -61.13
N TYR A 7 5.95 -22.66 -60.60
CA TYR A 7 4.51 -22.42 -60.57
C TYR A 7 4.09 -21.43 -61.71
N PRO A 8 2.90 -21.62 -62.28
CA PRO A 8 2.35 -20.73 -63.32
C PRO A 8 2.13 -19.33 -62.76
N ALA A 9 2.15 -18.35 -63.64
CA ALA A 9 2.04 -16.94 -63.24
C ALA A 9 0.83 -16.62 -62.36
N ALA A 10 -0.31 -17.26 -62.60
CA ALA A 10 -1.51 -17.16 -61.76
C ALA A 10 -1.33 -17.64 -60.33
N ALA A 11 -0.57 -18.73 -60.09
CA ALA A 11 -0.28 -19.23 -58.77
C ALA A 11 0.68 -18.32 -57.97
N LYS A 12 1.63 -17.70 -58.67
CA LYS A 12 2.54 -16.70 -58.07
C LYS A 12 1.78 -15.44 -57.65
N ALA A 13 0.82 -14.98 -58.47
CA ALA A 13 -0.02 -13.82 -58.12
C ALA A 13 -0.93 -14.16 -56.90
N PHE A 14 -1.47 -15.37 -56.84
CA PHE A 14 -2.30 -15.78 -55.71
C PHE A 14 -1.51 -15.88 -54.39
N ILE A 15 -0.29 -16.42 -54.42
CA ILE A 15 0.61 -16.47 -53.24
C ILE A 15 0.99 -15.05 -52.81
N ALA A 16 1.29 -14.14 -53.77
CA ALA A 16 1.62 -12.75 -53.42
C ALA A 16 0.43 -12.00 -52.79
N ILE A 17 -0.81 -12.24 -53.25
CA ILE A 17 -2.01 -11.67 -52.65
C ILE A 17 -2.24 -12.22 -51.24
N ILE A 18 -2.08 -13.52 -51.01
CA ILE A 18 -2.23 -14.13 -49.67
C ILE A 18 -1.17 -13.59 -48.69
N THR A 19 0.08 -13.46 -49.11
CA THR A 19 1.13 -12.87 -48.28
C THR A 19 0.86 -11.39 -47.97
N LEU A 20 0.34 -10.63 -48.92
CA LEU A 20 -0.05 -9.23 -48.70
C LEU A 20 -1.22 -9.11 -47.71
N PHE A 21 -2.20 -10.01 -47.78
CA PHE A 21 -3.33 -10.05 -46.81
C PHE A 21 -2.87 -10.46 -45.39
N CYS A 22 -1.92 -11.38 -45.27
CA CYS A 22 -1.40 -11.77 -43.95
C CYS A 22 -0.59 -10.67 -43.25
N THR A 23 0.02 -9.75 -44.00
CA THR A 23 0.77 -8.61 -43.42
C THR A 23 -0.12 -7.47 -42.93
N MET A 24 -1.36 -7.38 -43.37
CA MET A 24 -2.32 -6.34 -42.96
C MET A 24 -3.10 -6.70 -41.67
N GLY A 25 -2.93 -7.92 -41.15
CA GLY A 25 -3.70 -8.44 -40.00
C GLY A 25 -3.25 -8.01 -38.60
N CYS A 26 -2.10 -7.37 -38.48
CA CYS A 26 -1.65 -6.86 -37.16
C CYS A 26 -2.11 -5.40 -36.99
N SER A 27 -3.41 -5.17 -36.80
CA SER A 27 -3.84 -3.93 -36.16
C SER A 27 -3.39 -4.01 -34.69
N ASN A 28 -2.51 -3.12 -34.31
CA ASN A 28 -2.15 -2.86 -32.90
C ASN A 28 -3.47 -2.48 -32.19
N ARG A 29 -4.13 -3.47 -31.59
CA ARG A 29 -5.26 -3.21 -30.69
C ARG A 29 -4.63 -2.52 -29.49
N HIS A 30 -4.66 -1.22 -29.42
CA HIS A 30 -4.35 -0.50 -28.19
C HIS A 30 -5.22 -1.11 -27.07
N SER A 31 -4.56 -1.69 -26.10
CA SER A 31 -5.27 -2.09 -24.89
C SER A 31 -5.89 -0.84 -24.27
N PRO A 32 -7.18 -0.83 -23.94
CA PRO A 32 -7.78 0.28 -23.21
C PRO A 32 -7.26 0.39 -21.78
N TYR A 33 -6.40 -0.55 -21.36
CA TYR A 33 -5.83 -0.61 -20.04
C TYR A 33 -4.34 -0.28 -20.09
N THR A 34 -3.91 0.49 -19.10
CA THR A 34 -2.51 0.84 -18.83
C THR A 34 -2.13 0.27 -17.48
N ALA A 35 -0.87 -0.16 -17.33
CA ALA A 35 -0.34 -0.65 -16.07
C ALA A 35 0.77 0.29 -15.56
N ILE A 36 0.82 0.45 -14.23
CA ILE A 36 1.88 1.14 -13.51
C ILE A 36 2.43 0.16 -12.48
N ASP A 37 3.72 -0.10 -12.56
CA ASP A 37 4.44 -0.97 -11.63
C ASP A 37 5.40 -0.13 -10.79
N GLY A 38 5.60 -0.55 -9.52
CA GLY A 38 6.54 0.13 -8.66
C GLY A 38 6.76 -0.60 -7.35
N PHE A 39 7.52 0.06 -6.47
CA PHE A 39 7.82 -0.42 -5.13
C PHE A 39 7.44 0.67 -4.12
N ALA A 40 6.64 0.31 -3.11
CA ALA A 40 6.25 1.20 -2.01
C ALA A 40 5.96 0.37 -0.76
N GLN A 41 6.18 0.95 0.42
CA GLN A 41 5.82 0.38 1.72
C GLN A 41 6.36 -1.04 1.95
N GLY A 42 7.59 -1.30 1.47
CA GLY A 42 8.24 -2.60 1.61
C GLY A 42 7.77 -3.68 0.64
N GLY A 43 6.90 -3.36 -0.32
CA GLY A 43 6.36 -4.30 -1.31
C GLY A 43 6.30 -3.74 -2.73
N THR A 44 6.07 -4.62 -3.71
CA THR A 44 5.79 -4.22 -5.08
C THR A 44 4.29 -3.97 -5.27
N TYR A 45 3.95 -3.01 -6.13
CA TYR A 45 2.57 -2.80 -6.56
C TYR A 45 2.45 -2.91 -8.07
N HIS A 46 1.27 -3.35 -8.52
CA HIS A 46 0.86 -3.42 -9.91
C HIS A 46 -0.55 -2.84 -10.04
N ILE A 47 -0.66 -1.66 -10.63
CA ILE A 47 -1.94 -0.95 -10.78
C ILE A 47 -2.33 -0.99 -12.24
N VAL A 48 -3.48 -1.59 -12.53
CA VAL A 48 -4.07 -1.62 -13.87
C VAL A 48 -5.31 -0.74 -13.87
N TYR A 49 -5.37 0.18 -14.81
CA TYR A 49 -6.51 1.08 -14.94
C TYR A 49 -6.91 1.24 -16.41
N GLN A 50 -8.18 1.54 -16.62
CA GLN A 50 -8.68 1.87 -17.94
C GLN A 50 -8.23 3.29 -18.29
N ASN A 51 -7.51 3.40 -19.42
CA ASN A 51 -7.04 4.68 -19.93
C ASN A 51 -7.91 5.06 -21.16
N PRO A 52 -8.92 5.94 -20.99
CA PRO A 52 -9.66 6.48 -22.11
C PRO A 52 -8.72 7.24 -23.06
N ALA A 53 -8.92 7.09 -24.37
CA ALA A 53 -8.02 7.63 -25.40
C ALA A 53 -7.80 9.16 -25.31
N ASP A 54 -8.71 9.88 -24.65
CA ASP A 54 -8.70 11.35 -24.57
C ASP A 54 -8.19 11.89 -23.23
N ALA A 55 -7.73 11.03 -22.29
CA ALA A 55 -7.27 11.46 -20.98
C ALA A 55 -5.74 11.40 -20.87
N ASP A 56 -5.14 12.51 -20.42
CA ASP A 56 -3.72 12.55 -20.07
C ASP A 56 -3.51 12.03 -18.65
N HIS A 57 -2.91 10.87 -18.52
CA HIS A 57 -2.56 10.23 -17.25
C HIS A 57 -1.06 10.24 -16.96
N SER A 58 -0.28 11.06 -17.68
CA SER A 58 1.19 11.11 -17.54
C SER A 58 1.65 11.48 -16.13
N ALA A 59 0.86 12.27 -15.38
CA ALA A 59 1.15 12.66 -14.01
C ALA A 59 0.75 11.62 -12.93
N LEU A 60 0.06 10.53 -13.30
CA LEU A 60 -0.43 9.56 -12.34
C LEU A 60 0.69 8.84 -11.56
N PRO A 61 1.79 8.38 -12.19
CA PRO A 61 2.90 7.76 -11.46
C PRO A 61 3.51 8.71 -10.40
N ASP A 62 3.70 9.97 -10.73
CA ASP A 62 4.25 10.97 -9.81
C ASP A 62 3.28 11.25 -8.65
N SER A 63 1.99 11.33 -8.95
CA SER A 63 0.94 11.49 -7.93
C SER A 63 0.90 10.32 -6.94
N LEU A 64 0.98 9.09 -7.45
CA LEU A 64 1.07 7.88 -6.62
C LEU A 64 2.32 7.91 -5.73
N ALA A 65 3.48 8.30 -6.28
CA ALA A 65 4.72 8.41 -5.51
C ALA A 65 4.62 9.47 -4.40
N VAL A 66 3.91 10.58 -4.64
CA VAL A 66 3.64 11.60 -3.59
C VAL A 66 2.76 11.01 -2.49
N TRP A 67 1.69 10.31 -2.84
CA TRP A 67 0.77 9.71 -1.87
C TRP A 67 1.44 8.64 -1.02
N PHE A 68 2.22 7.75 -1.62
CA PHE A 68 2.97 6.74 -0.87
C PHE A 68 3.94 7.39 0.13
N ARG A 69 4.65 8.45 -0.26
CA ARG A 69 5.52 9.19 0.67
C ARG A 69 4.74 9.85 1.82
N GLN A 70 3.53 10.35 1.57
CA GLN A 70 2.69 10.91 2.64
C GLN A 70 2.25 9.82 3.63
N ILE A 71 1.85 8.65 3.12
CA ILE A 71 1.51 7.48 3.96
C ILE A 71 2.72 7.08 4.80
N ASP A 72 3.92 6.99 4.20
CA ASP A 72 5.13 6.60 4.93
C ASP A 72 5.47 7.60 6.03
N LYS A 73 5.36 8.89 5.77
CA LYS A 73 5.61 9.95 6.78
C LYS A 73 4.64 9.91 7.95
N SER A 74 3.41 9.50 7.71
CA SER A 74 2.39 9.40 8.76
C SER A 74 2.43 8.03 9.46
N LEU A 75 2.35 6.93 8.71
CA LEU A 75 1.97 5.61 9.21
C LEU A 75 3.07 4.55 9.17
N SER A 76 4.26 4.83 8.64
CA SER A 76 5.33 3.82 8.56
C SER A 76 5.96 3.55 9.93
N GLY A 77 5.95 2.28 10.36
CA GLY A 77 6.75 1.83 11.49
C GLY A 77 8.25 1.71 11.18
N TYR A 78 8.64 1.71 9.90
CA TYR A 78 10.03 1.57 9.45
C TYR A 78 10.75 2.91 9.29
N ASP A 79 10.02 3.99 9.00
CA ASP A 79 10.56 5.34 9.01
C ASP A 79 10.60 5.87 10.44
N THR A 80 11.78 5.98 11.01
CA THR A 80 11.98 6.49 12.38
C THR A 80 11.51 7.93 12.59
N THR A 81 11.31 8.68 11.51
CA THR A 81 10.82 10.07 11.54
C THR A 81 9.31 10.17 11.37
N SER A 82 8.63 9.07 11.05
CA SER A 82 7.18 9.04 10.85
C SER A 82 6.41 9.41 12.12
N LEU A 83 5.17 9.83 11.92
CA LEU A 83 4.27 10.18 13.02
C LEU A 83 4.05 8.99 13.97
N VAL A 84 3.76 7.80 13.42
CA VAL A 84 3.59 6.56 14.22
C VAL A 84 4.85 6.20 14.99
N SER A 85 6.02 6.26 14.36
CA SER A 85 7.29 5.94 15.04
C SER A 85 7.61 6.91 16.17
N ARG A 86 7.26 8.20 16.03
CA ARG A 86 7.40 9.20 17.10
C ARG A 86 6.46 8.90 18.27
N ILE A 87 5.20 8.57 17.98
CA ILE A 87 4.21 8.16 18.99
C ILE A 87 4.66 6.90 19.74
N ASN A 88 5.23 5.93 19.03
CA ASN A 88 5.73 4.68 19.62
C ASN A 88 6.98 4.89 20.51
N ARG A 89 7.73 5.97 20.28
CA ARG A 89 8.82 6.38 21.19
C ARG A 89 8.36 7.21 22.39
N GLY A 90 7.05 7.41 22.55
CA GLY A 90 6.48 8.18 23.65
C GLY A 90 6.43 9.69 23.40
N GLU A 91 6.71 10.16 22.17
CA GLU A 91 6.46 11.54 21.81
C GLU A 91 4.96 11.80 21.65
N ASN A 92 4.55 13.06 21.76
CA ASN A 92 3.16 13.47 21.54
C ASN A 92 3.06 14.52 20.42
N PRO A 93 3.38 14.16 19.17
CA PRO A 93 3.30 15.08 18.05
C PRO A 93 1.86 15.44 17.70
N PRO A 94 1.60 16.58 17.04
CA PRO A 94 0.34 16.86 16.41
C PRO A 94 0.02 15.80 15.36
N LEU A 95 -1.24 15.33 15.35
CA LEU A 95 -1.73 14.31 14.42
C LEU A 95 -2.12 14.95 13.09
N ASP A 96 -1.76 14.30 12.00
CA ASP A 96 -2.24 14.64 10.67
C ASP A 96 -3.60 14.00 10.36
N SER A 97 -4.24 14.43 9.28
CA SER A 97 -5.56 13.93 8.87
C SER A 97 -5.53 12.44 8.52
N LEU A 98 -4.43 11.97 7.92
CA LEU A 98 -4.30 10.56 7.51
C LEU A 98 -4.27 9.64 8.73
N PHE A 99 -3.50 10.01 9.77
CA PHE A 99 -3.49 9.27 11.03
C PHE A 99 -4.88 9.26 11.69
N ILE A 100 -5.54 10.43 11.74
CA ILE A 100 -6.87 10.55 12.37
C ILE A 100 -7.90 9.67 11.67
N GLU A 101 -7.92 9.66 10.35
CA GLU A 101 -8.83 8.82 9.56
C GLU A 101 -8.53 7.33 9.75
N CYS A 102 -7.25 6.94 9.68
CA CYS A 102 -6.83 5.57 9.92
C CYS A 102 -7.19 5.10 11.34
N PHE A 103 -7.00 5.96 12.34
CA PHE A 103 -7.37 5.66 13.73
C PHE A 103 -8.88 5.46 13.89
N LYS A 104 -9.71 6.32 13.28
CA LYS A 104 -11.17 6.18 13.33
C LYS A 104 -11.63 4.87 12.69
N LEU A 105 -11.16 4.58 11.48
CA LEU A 105 -11.47 3.33 10.80
C LEU A 105 -11.03 2.11 11.62
N SER A 106 -9.82 2.18 12.20
CA SER A 106 -9.31 1.10 13.06
C SER A 106 -10.18 0.87 14.29
N ARG A 107 -10.74 1.93 14.87
CA ARG A 107 -11.69 1.82 15.99
C ARG A 107 -13.00 1.14 15.57
N GLU A 108 -13.55 1.51 14.43
CA GLU A 108 -14.76 0.87 13.90
C GLU A 108 -14.53 -0.64 13.67
N VAL A 109 -13.38 -1.02 13.13
CA VAL A 109 -13.03 -2.43 12.92
C VAL A 109 -12.78 -3.15 14.25
N TYR A 110 -12.11 -2.49 15.21
CA TYR A 110 -11.91 -3.02 16.56
C TYR A 110 -13.26 -3.35 17.23
N GLU A 111 -14.21 -2.43 17.20
CA GLU A 111 -15.56 -2.60 17.77
C GLU A 111 -16.34 -3.70 17.03
N ALA A 112 -16.34 -3.69 15.70
CA ALA A 112 -17.03 -4.68 14.87
C ALA A 112 -16.50 -6.11 15.07
N THR A 113 -15.20 -6.25 15.44
CA THR A 113 -14.54 -7.54 15.66
C THR A 113 -14.46 -7.93 17.13
N ALA A 114 -15.09 -7.18 18.03
CA ALA A 114 -15.00 -7.36 19.47
C ALA A 114 -13.54 -7.45 19.98
N GLY A 115 -12.66 -6.60 19.42
CA GLY A 115 -11.24 -6.51 19.79
C GLY A 115 -10.32 -7.53 19.12
N ALA A 116 -10.81 -8.35 18.18
CA ALA A 116 -9.95 -9.29 17.46
C ALA A 116 -8.97 -8.56 16.51
N PHE A 117 -9.34 -7.39 16.00
CA PHE A 117 -8.45 -6.46 15.33
C PHE A 117 -8.08 -5.34 16.30
N ASP A 118 -6.78 -5.13 16.55
CA ASP A 118 -6.28 -4.11 17.48
C ASP A 118 -4.94 -3.54 17.00
N ILE A 119 -4.94 -2.27 16.61
CA ILE A 119 -3.71 -1.59 16.14
C ILE A 119 -2.71 -1.30 17.27
N SER A 120 -3.11 -1.39 18.53
CA SER A 120 -2.21 -1.23 19.68
C SER A 120 -1.40 -2.50 19.99
N GLY A 121 -1.60 -3.59 19.24
CA GLY A 121 -1.00 -4.89 19.47
C GLY A 121 0.50 -5.02 19.22
N ALA A 122 1.18 -3.98 18.74
CA ALA A 122 2.60 -4.00 18.38
C ALA A 122 3.51 -4.63 19.48
N PRO A 123 3.36 -4.34 20.77
CA PRO A 123 4.18 -4.97 21.80
C PRO A 123 4.07 -6.49 21.86
N LEU A 124 2.89 -7.05 21.53
CA LEU A 124 2.70 -8.50 21.42
C LEU A 124 3.42 -9.05 20.18
N PHE A 125 3.31 -8.39 19.03
CA PHE A 125 4.04 -8.82 17.83
C PHE A 125 5.54 -8.80 18.03
N ASP A 126 6.07 -7.82 18.76
CA ASP A 126 7.50 -7.68 19.05
C ASP A 126 8.06 -8.89 19.81
N ILE A 127 7.39 -9.36 20.86
CA ILE A 127 7.89 -10.51 21.65
C ILE A 127 7.85 -11.82 20.85
N TRP A 128 6.94 -11.93 19.87
CA TRP A 128 6.86 -13.09 18.98
C TRP A 128 7.88 -13.03 17.85
N GLY A 129 8.63 -11.92 17.72
CA GLY A 129 9.64 -11.72 16.68
C GLY A 129 9.04 -11.33 15.33
N PHE A 130 7.78 -10.89 15.30
CA PHE A 130 7.13 -10.35 14.08
C PHE A 130 7.27 -8.83 13.94
N GLY A 131 7.79 -8.15 14.99
CA GLY A 131 8.05 -6.71 15.00
C GLY A 131 9.53 -6.38 14.76
N PHE A 132 10.00 -5.34 15.44
CA PHE A 132 11.37 -4.80 15.29
C PHE A 132 12.38 -5.39 16.29
N ARG A 133 11.97 -6.31 17.15
CA ARG A 133 12.81 -6.94 18.17
C ARG A 133 13.07 -8.40 17.84
N GLU A 134 14.19 -8.90 18.34
CA GLU A 134 14.48 -10.33 18.27
C GLU A 134 13.49 -11.13 19.10
N LYS A 135 13.11 -12.31 18.58
CA LYS A 135 12.23 -13.24 19.29
C LYS A 135 12.87 -13.65 20.61
N VAL A 136 12.10 -13.58 21.68
CA VAL A 136 12.50 -14.05 23.02
C VAL A 136 11.75 -15.32 23.39
N GLU A 137 12.22 -16.02 24.42
CA GLU A 137 11.45 -17.12 25.02
C GLU A 137 10.23 -16.54 25.74
N ILE A 138 9.04 -16.92 25.28
CA ILE A 138 7.77 -16.33 25.71
C ILE A 138 7.24 -17.10 26.91
N THR A 139 6.95 -16.38 27.99
CA THR A 139 6.27 -16.94 29.15
C THR A 139 4.85 -16.38 29.30
N PRO A 140 3.90 -17.12 29.90
CA PRO A 140 2.56 -16.61 30.20
C PRO A 140 2.57 -15.27 30.94
N GLN A 141 3.49 -15.11 31.89
CA GLN A 141 3.64 -13.89 32.69
C GLN A 141 4.05 -12.67 31.84
N MET A 142 4.91 -12.89 30.84
CA MET A 142 5.27 -11.83 29.88
C MET A 142 4.06 -11.39 29.07
N ILE A 143 3.26 -12.34 28.59
CA ILE A 143 2.04 -12.03 27.83
C ILE A 143 1.08 -11.22 28.70
N ASP A 144 0.82 -11.64 29.93
CA ASP A 144 -0.08 -10.95 30.86
C ASP A 144 0.42 -9.54 31.19
N SER A 145 1.73 -9.36 31.34
CA SER A 145 2.35 -8.06 31.59
C SER A 145 2.20 -7.12 30.39
N ILE A 146 2.34 -7.63 29.16
CA ILE A 146 2.24 -6.81 27.95
C ILE A 146 0.79 -6.48 27.62
N ARG A 147 -0.14 -7.41 27.83
CA ARG A 147 -1.57 -7.19 27.59
C ARG A 147 -2.15 -5.99 28.34
N GLN A 148 -1.53 -5.58 29.46
CA GLN A 148 -1.94 -4.37 30.18
C GLN A 148 -1.79 -3.09 29.32
N PHE A 149 -0.86 -3.10 28.37
CA PHE A 149 -0.54 -1.98 27.49
C PHE A 149 -1.14 -2.11 26.09
N VAL A 150 -1.96 -3.13 25.86
CA VAL A 150 -2.67 -3.36 24.60
C VAL A 150 -4.16 -3.15 24.84
N GLY A 151 -4.81 -2.54 23.89
CA GLY A 151 -6.23 -2.25 23.90
C GLY A 151 -6.53 -0.90 23.27
N MET A 152 -7.23 -0.91 22.14
CA MET A 152 -7.61 0.31 21.45
C MET A 152 -8.63 1.14 22.26
N ASP A 153 -9.34 0.53 23.19
CA ASP A 153 -10.22 1.19 24.18
C ASP A 153 -9.44 2.13 25.12
N LYS A 154 -8.13 1.91 25.28
CA LYS A 154 -7.21 2.74 26.10
C LYS A 154 -6.61 3.92 25.35
N LEU A 155 -6.94 4.08 24.07
CA LEU A 155 -6.45 5.14 23.21
C LEU A 155 -7.60 6.09 22.85
N SER A 156 -7.32 7.37 22.76
CA SER A 156 -8.29 8.36 22.25
C SER A 156 -7.59 9.51 21.55
N ILE A 157 -8.31 10.26 20.73
CA ILE A 157 -7.80 11.48 20.13
C ILE A 157 -8.50 12.66 20.83
N SER A 158 -7.70 13.63 21.30
CA SER A 158 -8.19 14.89 21.85
C SER A 158 -7.71 16.08 21.02
N TYR A 159 -8.49 17.14 21.00
CA TYR A 159 -8.10 18.42 20.45
C TYR A 159 -7.52 19.28 21.57
N ASP A 160 -6.34 19.85 21.34
CA ASP A 160 -5.69 20.79 22.25
C ASP A 160 -5.87 22.21 21.70
N GLU A 161 -6.64 23.03 22.42
CA GLU A 161 -6.91 24.41 22.02
C GLU A 161 -5.66 25.30 22.04
N ALA A 162 -4.68 25.00 22.91
CA ALA A 162 -3.49 25.79 23.04
C ALA A 162 -2.54 25.62 21.84
N SER A 163 -2.43 24.41 21.32
CA SER A 163 -1.62 24.11 20.12
C SER A 163 -2.42 24.19 18.83
N GLY A 164 -3.77 24.19 18.90
CA GLY A 164 -4.65 24.13 17.74
C GLY A 164 -4.58 22.79 16.98
N ALA A 165 -4.22 21.70 17.64
CA ALA A 165 -3.96 20.41 17.02
C ALA A 165 -4.62 19.25 17.75
N HIS A 166 -4.78 18.14 17.04
CA HIS A 166 -5.18 16.88 17.64
C HIS A 166 -3.96 16.10 18.13
N HIS A 167 -4.10 15.43 19.26
CA HIS A 167 -3.06 14.58 19.87
C HIS A 167 -3.64 13.22 20.28
N LEU A 168 -2.79 12.19 20.28
CA LEU A 168 -3.14 10.86 20.78
C LEU A 168 -3.02 10.84 22.30
N CYS A 169 -4.11 10.51 22.98
CA CYS A 169 -4.13 10.26 24.41
C CYS A 169 -4.02 8.76 24.68
N LYS A 170 -3.09 8.38 25.51
CA LYS A 170 -2.88 7.01 25.99
C LYS A 170 -3.29 6.93 27.45
N ALA A 171 -4.05 5.89 27.86
CA ALA A 171 -4.42 5.67 29.25
C ALA A 171 -3.19 5.37 30.14
N ASP A 172 -2.14 4.78 29.56
CA ASP A 172 -0.84 4.58 30.19
C ASP A 172 0.26 5.09 29.22
N PRO A 173 1.16 5.97 29.67
CA PRO A 173 2.24 6.50 28.84
C PRO A 173 3.22 5.44 28.33
N ARG A 174 3.20 4.24 28.87
CA ARG A 174 4.01 3.10 28.44
C ARG A 174 3.43 2.33 27.25
N MET A 175 2.22 2.69 26.81
CA MET A 175 1.58 2.12 25.63
C MET A 175 2.30 2.55 24.34
#